data_af4685f5e507b4ae6dfba8afe5f02b6a
#
_entry.id   af4685f5e507b4ae6dfba8afe5f02b6a
#
_cell.length_a   1.000
_cell.length_b   1.000
_cell.length_c   1.000
_cell.angle_alpha   90.00
_cell.angle_beta   90.00
_cell.angle_gamma   90.00
#
_symmetry.space_group_name_H-M   'P 1'
#
loop_
_entity.id
_entity.type
_entity.pdbx_description
1 polymer ?
#
loop_
_entity_poly.entity_id
_entity_poly.type
_entity_poly.pdbx_seq_one_letter_code
_entity_poly.pdbx_strand_id
1 'polypeptide(L)'
;MAQQEIEIILMRQLASYLAAPVFIVDPHGNLIYYNEPAEQILGHRFEETGEMPVDEWSTIFLPTDEDGVPLPPDELPLVVALRDRRPVHREFRIRGLDGMFRHIDVTAFPFIGQRGRFLGGVALFWESAPR
;
A
#
# COMPACT_ATOMS: atom_id res chain seq x y z
N MET A 1 -3.10 -0.73 25.53
CA MET A 1 -3.42 -0.14 24.22
C MET A 1 -2.14 0.44 23.63
N ALA A 2 -1.76 -0.01 22.46
CA ALA A 2 -0.55 0.48 21.82
C ALA A 2 -0.76 1.90 21.31
N GLN A 3 0.14 2.81 21.66
CA GLN A 3 0.17 4.14 21.08
C GLN A 3 0.91 4.08 19.75
N GLN A 4 0.34 4.71 18.74
CA GLN A 4 1.06 4.88 17.49
C GLN A 4 2.19 5.89 17.68
N GLU A 5 3.31 5.62 17.02
CA GLU A 5 4.41 6.56 17.01
C GLU A 5 3.96 7.88 16.39
N ILE A 6 4.51 8.99 16.90
CA ILE A 6 4.15 10.31 16.39
C ILE A 6 4.48 10.46 14.89
N GLU A 7 5.55 9.81 14.43
CA GLU A 7 5.92 9.83 13.02
C GLU A 7 4.83 9.18 12.15
N ILE A 8 4.19 8.11 12.65
CA ILE A 8 3.08 7.46 11.95
C ILE A 8 1.88 8.40 11.88
N ILE A 9 1.57 9.07 12.98
CA ILE A 9 0.45 10.02 13.03
C ILE A 9 0.68 11.15 12.03
N LEU A 10 1.90 11.69 12.00
CA LEU A 10 2.26 12.77 11.07
C LEU A 10 2.23 12.28 9.63
N MET A 11 2.66 11.05 9.37
CA MET A 11 2.63 10.47 8.03
C MET A 11 1.18 10.33 7.55
N ARG A 12 0.27 9.89 8.40
CA ARG A 12 -1.15 9.79 8.05
C ARG A 12 -1.74 11.16 7.74
N GLN A 13 -1.40 12.17 8.54
CA GLN A 13 -1.86 13.52 8.30
C GLN A 13 -1.34 14.06 6.97
N LEU A 14 -0.05 13.87 6.69
CA LEU A 14 0.53 14.28 5.43
C LEU A 14 -0.17 13.57 4.25
N ALA A 15 -0.35 12.26 4.36
CA ALA A 15 -0.99 11.47 3.31
C ALA A 15 -2.41 11.97 3.02
N SER A 16 -3.13 12.43 4.05
CA SER A 16 -4.51 12.93 3.87
C SER A 16 -4.57 14.22 3.04
N TYR A 17 -3.45 14.93 2.90
CA TYR A 17 -3.38 16.14 2.09
C TYR A 17 -2.78 15.92 0.71
N LEU A 18 -2.24 14.73 0.43
CA LEU A 18 -1.61 14.46 -0.85
C LEU A 18 -2.65 14.10 -1.90
N ALA A 19 -2.42 14.55 -3.13
CA ALA A 19 -3.25 14.18 -4.26
C ALA A 19 -2.90 12.80 -4.82
N ALA A 20 -1.74 12.27 -4.45
CA ALA A 20 -1.31 10.95 -4.91
C ALA A 20 -1.86 9.84 -3.99
N PRO A 21 -2.24 8.68 -4.54
CA PRO A 21 -2.64 7.54 -3.72
C PRO A 21 -1.52 7.04 -2.83
N VAL A 22 -1.81 6.91 -1.53
CA VAL A 22 -0.85 6.47 -0.51
C VAL A 22 -1.47 5.36 0.33
N PHE A 23 -0.68 4.33 0.62
CA PHE A 23 -1.07 3.15 1.39
C PHE A 23 0.00 2.92 2.45
N ILE A 24 -0.38 2.88 3.72
CA ILE A 24 0.57 2.83 4.84
C ILE A 24 0.33 1.57 5.66
N VAL A 25 1.42 0.85 5.96
CA VAL A 25 1.37 -0.35 6.80
C VAL A 25 2.30 -0.20 8.00
N ASP A 26 1.99 -0.94 9.07
CA ASP A 26 2.81 -0.97 10.28
C ASP A 26 3.99 -1.96 10.09
N PRO A 27 4.90 -2.10 11.09
CA PRO A 27 6.06 -2.99 10.94
C PRO A 27 5.71 -4.47 10.73
N HIS A 28 4.49 -4.87 11.09
CA HIS A 28 4.03 -6.25 10.90
C HIS A 28 3.33 -6.45 9.56
N GLY A 29 3.20 -5.38 8.76
CA GLY A 29 2.54 -5.44 7.47
C GLY A 29 1.04 -5.18 7.52
N ASN A 30 0.49 -4.84 8.68
CA ASN A 30 -0.93 -4.52 8.77
C ASN A 30 -1.21 -3.17 8.15
N LEU A 31 -2.21 -3.10 7.27
CA LEU A 31 -2.67 -1.84 6.70
C LEU A 31 -3.26 -0.98 7.82
N ILE A 32 -2.74 0.25 7.96
CA ILE A 32 -3.23 1.17 8.98
C ILE A 32 -3.93 2.39 8.38
N TYR A 33 -3.70 2.69 7.10
CA TYR A 33 -4.36 3.81 6.45
C TYR A 33 -4.11 3.81 4.93
N TYR A 34 -5.11 4.23 4.17
CA TYR A 34 -4.90 4.72 2.81
C TYR A 34 -5.78 5.96 2.59
N ASN A 35 -5.30 6.89 1.75
CA ASN A 35 -5.94 8.20 1.60
C ASN A 35 -7.05 8.18 0.54
N GLU A 36 -7.73 9.32 0.38
CA GLU A 36 -8.86 9.44 -0.54
C GLU A 36 -8.49 9.11 -1.99
N PRO A 37 -7.38 9.61 -2.57
CA PRO A 37 -7.00 9.19 -3.92
C PRO A 37 -6.81 7.68 -4.05
N ALA A 38 -6.30 7.01 -3.02
CA ALA A 38 -6.17 5.56 -3.01
C ALA A 38 -7.53 4.88 -3.04
N GLU A 39 -8.52 5.44 -2.36
CA GLU A 39 -9.89 4.89 -2.34
C GLU A 39 -10.47 4.76 -3.74
N GLN A 40 -10.16 5.69 -4.62
CA GLN A 40 -10.67 5.68 -5.99
C GLN A 40 -10.08 4.54 -6.81
N ILE A 41 -8.82 4.18 -6.57
CA ILE A 41 -8.17 3.08 -7.27
C ILE A 41 -8.54 1.74 -6.66
N LEU A 42 -8.60 1.67 -5.34
CA LEU A 42 -8.90 0.43 -4.62
C LEU A 42 -10.39 0.10 -4.62
N GLY A 43 -11.24 1.07 -4.93
CA GLY A 43 -12.66 0.86 -5.11
C GLY A 43 -13.48 0.79 -3.82
N HIS A 44 -12.89 1.23 -2.70
CA HIS A 44 -13.58 1.20 -1.42
C HIS A 44 -12.97 2.22 -0.48
N ARG A 45 -13.79 2.82 0.37
CA ARG A 45 -13.30 3.81 1.35
C ARG A 45 -12.58 3.10 2.50
N PHE A 46 -11.53 3.73 3.00
CA PHE A 46 -10.79 3.18 4.15
C PHE A 46 -11.70 3.02 5.37
N GLU A 47 -12.63 3.95 5.57
CA GLU A 47 -13.59 3.85 6.68
C GLU A 47 -14.42 2.58 6.62
N GLU A 48 -14.64 2.04 5.43
CA GLU A 48 -15.43 0.83 5.23
C GLU A 48 -14.59 -0.44 5.35
N THR A 49 -13.35 -0.42 4.84
CA THR A 49 -12.47 -1.58 4.93
C THR A 49 -11.81 -1.69 6.29
N GLY A 50 -11.45 -0.55 6.87
CA GLY A 50 -10.68 -0.51 8.11
C GLY A 50 -9.27 -1.07 7.96
N GLU A 51 -8.62 -1.29 9.08
CA GLU A 51 -7.29 -1.91 9.12
C GLU A 51 -7.40 -3.35 8.66
N MET A 52 -6.38 -3.80 7.91
CA MET A 52 -6.36 -5.16 7.37
C MET A 52 -4.98 -5.78 7.56
N PRO A 53 -4.91 -7.06 7.99
CA PRO A 53 -3.63 -7.75 8.03
C PRO A 53 -3.09 -7.98 6.62
N VAL A 54 -1.76 -8.23 6.53
CA VAL A 54 -1.10 -8.42 5.25
C VAL A 54 -1.72 -9.56 4.45
N ASP A 55 -2.15 -10.62 5.10
CA ASP A 55 -2.77 -11.77 4.43
C ASP A 55 -4.06 -11.37 3.69
N GLU A 56 -4.74 -10.37 4.17
CA GLU A 56 -5.98 -9.90 3.56
C GLU A 56 -5.71 -8.89 2.44
N TRP A 57 -5.00 -7.79 2.72
CA TRP A 57 -4.82 -6.78 1.69
C TRP A 57 -3.92 -7.26 0.53
N SER A 58 -3.04 -8.21 0.77
CA SER A 58 -2.17 -8.73 -0.29
C SER A 58 -2.91 -9.62 -1.29
N THR A 59 -4.12 -10.04 -0.97
CA THR A 59 -4.90 -10.94 -1.82
C THR A 59 -6.23 -10.35 -2.28
N ILE A 60 -6.83 -9.46 -1.49
CA ILE A 60 -8.19 -8.97 -1.75
C ILE A 60 -8.30 -8.21 -3.09
N PHE A 61 -7.21 -7.59 -3.56
CA PHE A 61 -7.19 -6.83 -4.80
C PHE A 61 -6.75 -7.67 -5.99
N LEU A 62 -6.57 -8.97 -5.82
CA LEU A 62 -6.25 -9.95 -6.86
C LEU A 62 -5.08 -9.49 -7.76
N PRO A 63 -3.91 -9.19 -7.19
CA PRO A 63 -2.79 -8.70 -7.99
C PRO A 63 -2.30 -9.76 -8.98
N THR A 64 -2.07 -9.33 -10.23
CA THR A 64 -1.57 -10.20 -11.29
C THR A 64 -0.46 -9.50 -12.06
N ASP A 65 0.39 -10.29 -12.74
CA ASP A 65 1.38 -9.76 -13.65
C ASP A 65 0.75 -9.43 -15.02
N GLU A 66 1.57 -9.04 -15.99
CA GLU A 66 1.10 -8.68 -17.34
C GLU A 66 0.43 -9.83 -18.07
N ASP A 67 0.79 -11.06 -17.73
CA ASP A 67 0.23 -12.25 -18.37
C ASP A 67 -1.02 -12.77 -17.64
N GLY A 68 -1.46 -12.05 -16.61
CA GLY A 68 -2.61 -12.45 -15.82
C GLY A 68 -2.31 -13.51 -14.76
N VAL A 69 -1.03 -13.81 -14.52
CA VAL A 69 -0.63 -14.79 -13.52
C VAL A 69 -0.71 -14.13 -12.15
N PRO A 70 -1.38 -14.76 -11.17
CA PRO A 70 -1.46 -14.16 -9.83
C PRO A 70 -0.08 -13.93 -9.22
N LEU A 71 0.10 -12.76 -8.61
CA LEU A 71 1.32 -12.44 -7.89
C LEU A 71 1.21 -12.96 -6.46
N PRO A 72 2.14 -13.80 -6.00
CA PRO A 72 2.14 -14.19 -4.60
C PRO A 72 2.46 -12.99 -3.71
N PRO A 73 1.97 -12.97 -2.47
CA PRO A 73 2.17 -11.82 -1.57
C PRO A 73 3.63 -11.39 -1.41
N ASP A 74 4.57 -12.34 -1.41
CA ASP A 74 5.99 -12.05 -1.22
C ASP A 74 6.65 -11.36 -2.43
N GLU A 75 5.93 -11.21 -3.54
CA GLU A 75 6.41 -10.46 -4.71
C GLU A 75 5.81 -9.05 -4.80
N LEU A 76 4.89 -8.69 -3.92
CA LEU A 76 4.30 -7.35 -3.93
C LEU A 76 5.31 -6.32 -3.43
N PRO A 77 5.39 -5.13 -4.08
CA PRO A 77 6.41 -4.13 -3.71
C PRO A 77 6.45 -3.79 -2.23
N LEU A 78 5.30 -3.60 -1.61
CA LEU A 78 5.28 -3.21 -0.20
C LEU A 78 5.78 -4.32 0.71
N VAL A 79 5.44 -5.58 0.41
CA VAL A 79 5.94 -6.73 1.17
C VAL A 79 7.45 -6.86 1.01
N VAL A 80 7.96 -6.70 -0.22
CA VAL A 80 9.41 -6.74 -0.48
C VAL A 80 10.12 -5.61 0.24
N ALA A 81 9.56 -4.40 0.22
CA ALA A 81 10.16 -3.25 0.91
C ALA A 81 10.24 -3.46 2.42
N LEU A 82 9.21 -4.06 3.01
CA LEU A 82 9.22 -4.39 4.45
C LEU A 82 10.29 -5.43 4.77
N ARG A 83 10.39 -6.47 3.93
CA ARG A 83 11.33 -7.58 4.18
C ARG A 83 12.78 -7.15 3.97
N ASP A 84 13.04 -6.49 2.85
CA ASP A 84 14.41 -6.18 2.42
C ASP A 84 14.88 -4.79 2.85
N ARG A 85 14.01 -4.00 3.46
CA ARG A 85 14.32 -2.66 3.99
C ARG A 85 14.92 -1.75 2.91
N ARG A 86 14.35 -1.78 1.71
CA ARG A 86 14.79 -0.96 0.59
C ARG A 86 13.60 -0.54 -0.28
N PRO A 87 13.74 0.56 -1.03
CA PRO A 87 12.70 0.95 -1.98
C PRO A 87 12.55 -0.07 -3.11
N VAL A 88 11.32 -0.26 -3.56
CA VAL A 88 10.98 -1.19 -4.63
C VAL A 88 9.94 -0.55 -5.54
N HIS A 89 10.12 -0.66 -6.84
CA HIS A 89 9.13 -0.20 -7.81
C HIS A 89 8.70 -1.38 -8.69
N ARG A 90 7.40 -1.46 -8.99
CA ARG A 90 6.88 -2.48 -9.89
C ARG A 90 5.54 -2.04 -10.47
N GLU A 91 5.30 -2.41 -11.73
CA GLU A 91 3.98 -2.33 -12.35
C GLU A 91 3.28 -3.68 -12.21
N PHE A 92 1.99 -3.64 -11.93
CA PHE A 92 1.16 -4.86 -11.94
C PHE A 92 -0.31 -4.47 -12.04
N ARG A 93 -1.17 -5.47 -12.15
CA ARG A 93 -2.61 -5.25 -12.30
C ARG A 93 -3.32 -5.65 -11.02
N ILE A 94 -4.37 -4.91 -10.70
CA ILE A 94 -5.26 -5.23 -9.59
C ILE A 94 -6.70 -5.22 -10.06
N ARG A 95 -7.57 -5.84 -9.26
CA ARG A 95 -8.99 -5.65 -9.36
C ARG A 95 -9.43 -4.92 -8.11
N GLY A 96 -9.97 -3.71 -8.27
CA GLY A 96 -10.50 -2.96 -7.15
C GLY A 96 -11.74 -3.64 -6.57
N LEU A 97 -12.10 -3.25 -5.36
CA LEU A 97 -13.30 -3.80 -4.70
C LEU A 97 -14.59 -3.36 -5.40
N ASP A 98 -14.51 -2.39 -6.30
CA ASP A 98 -15.59 -1.98 -7.19
C ASP A 98 -15.71 -2.89 -8.44
N GLY A 99 -14.86 -3.90 -8.56
CA GLY A 99 -14.85 -4.82 -9.69
C GLY A 99 -14.06 -4.34 -10.90
N MET A 100 -13.48 -3.15 -10.84
CA MET A 100 -12.74 -2.58 -11.96
C MET A 100 -11.30 -3.06 -11.99
N PHE A 101 -10.85 -3.51 -13.16
CA PHE A 101 -9.44 -3.88 -13.36
C PHE A 101 -8.63 -2.63 -13.66
N ARG A 102 -7.47 -2.51 -13.04
CA ARG A 102 -6.58 -1.37 -13.24
C ARG A 102 -5.14 -1.85 -13.31
N HIS A 103 -4.38 -1.19 -14.18
CA HIS A 103 -2.93 -1.37 -14.24
C HIS A 103 -2.30 -0.23 -13.45
N ILE A 104 -1.48 -0.58 -12.46
CA ILE A 104 -0.90 0.42 -11.55
C ILE A 104 0.62 0.33 -11.51
N ASP A 105 1.24 1.48 -11.27
CA ASP A 105 2.63 1.60 -10.88
C ASP A 105 2.69 1.79 -9.38
N VAL A 106 3.54 1.04 -8.72
CA VAL A 106 3.70 1.15 -7.26
C VAL A 106 5.16 1.37 -6.93
N THR A 107 5.45 2.39 -6.14
CA THR A 107 6.74 2.54 -5.48
C THR A 107 6.51 2.38 -3.98
N ALA A 108 7.22 1.45 -3.38
CA ALA A 108 7.09 1.16 -1.96
C ALA A 108 8.45 1.33 -1.30
N PHE A 109 8.44 1.82 -0.06
CA PHE A 109 9.67 2.02 0.68
C PHE A 109 9.44 1.79 2.16
N PRO A 110 10.50 1.39 2.90
CA PRO A 110 10.38 1.25 4.35
C PRO A 110 10.31 2.63 4.98
N PHE A 111 9.48 2.76 6.02
CA PHE A 111 9.38 4.00 6.77
C PHE A 111 10.25 3.88 8.01
N ILE A 112 11.36 4.63 8.02
CA ILE A 112 12.35 4.59 9.10
C ILE A 112 12.26 5.93 9.83
N GLY A 113 12.01 5.87 11.14
CA GLY A 113 11.95 7.03 11.99
C GLY A 113 13.29 7.39 12.59
N GLN A 114 13.25 8.21 13.61
CA GLN A 114 14.46 8.64 14.32
C GLN A 114 15.21 7.45 14.90
N ARG A 115 16.53 7.54 14.92
CA ARG A 115 17.43 6.52 15.48
C ARG A 115 17.31 5.16 14.79
N GLY A 116 16.90 5.17 13.52
CA GLY A 116 16.79 3.95 12.74
C GLY A 116 15.61 3.06 13.13
N ARG A 117 14.63 3.59 13.88
CA ARG A 117 13.46 2.80 14.25
C ARG A 117 12.62 2.46 13.02
N PHE A 118 12.30 1.19 12.84
CA PHE A 118 11.48 0.75 11.74
C PHE A 118 10.00 0.94 12.11
N LEU A 119 9.31 1.81 11.38
CA LEU A 119 7.94 2.19 11.68
C LEU A 119 6.91 1.59 10.73
N GLY A 120 7.35 0.87 9.71
CA GLY A 120 6.45 0.24 8.75
C GLY A 120 6.87 0.51 7.32
N GLY A 121 5.89 0.61 6.44
CA GLY A 121 6.14 0.87 5.02
C GLY A 121 5.08 1.76 4.42
N VAL A 122 5.46 2.38 3.31
CA VAL A 122 4.58 3.28 2.56
C VAL A 122 4.63 2.89 1.09
N ALA A 123 3.48 2.82 0.45
CA ALA A 123 3.38 2.66 -0.99
C ALA A 123 2.71 3.89 -1.57
N LEU A 124 3.36 4.49 -2.58
CA LEU A 124 2.75 5.48 -3.45
C LEU A 124 2.41 4.75 -4.74
N PHE A 125 1.22 4.97 -5.25
CA PHE A 125 0.84 4.28 -6.48
C PHE A 125 -0.04 5.17 -7.35
N TRP A 126 -0.15 4.82 -8.61
CA TRP A 126 -0.96 5.56 -9.56
C TRP A 126 -1.35 4.62 -10.70
N GLU A 127 -2.41 4.97 -11.38
CA GLU A 127 -2.84 4.21 -12.53
C GLU A 127 -1.88 4.47 -13.69
N SER A 128 -1.36 3.39 -14.29
CA SER A 128 -0.46 3.52 -15.43
C SER A 128 -1.22 4.04 -16.63
N ALA A 129 -0.55 4.88 -17.44
CA ALA A 129 -1.16 5.38 -18.66
C ALA A 129 -1.43 4.22 -19.63
N PRO A 130 -2.57 4.25 -20.35
CA PRO A 130 -2.83 3.23 -21.37
C PRO A 130 -1.75 3.29 -22.46
N ARG A 131 -1.33 2.13 -22.89
CA ARG A 131 -0.34 2.01 -23.97
C ARG A 131 -1.01 1.60 -25.27
#